data_576cba11b4299e8917b6b41ae4a443c6
#
_entry.id   576cba11b4299e8917b6b41ae4a443c6
#
_cell.length_a   1.000
_cell.length_b   1.000
_cell.length_c   1.000
_cell.angle_alpha   90.00
_cell.angle_beta   90.00
_cell.angle_gamma   90.00
#
_symmetry.space_group_name_H-M   'P 1'
#
loop_
_entity.id
_entity.type
_entity.pdbx_description
1 polymer ?
#
loop_
_entity_poly.entity_id
_entity_poly.type
_entity_poly.pdbx_seq_one_letter_code
_entity_poly.pdbx_strand_id
1 'polypeptide(L)'
;MARRRLVTGPPDFVGVGAQRCGTTWWFRTLLRHRRIVAPHGRQKELHFFDRFSAQPMRDEDVEAYHALFQRRPRQLAGEWTPRYMFDPATPPLLRRAAPETKLIVMLRDPIERLRSGFAHRVARVPQGSKEFNAIDAIERGRFATQLERLYRSFEPERVLVLQYERCRRDGVGEYQRTLRFLGLPDHRRPKRLERARGTTTTGRKLALWPDMDEALHAALDPEVGRLRDLVPDLDLALWPNFAHLG
;
A
#
# COMPACT_ATOMS: atom_id res chain seq x y z
N MET A 1 29.48 16.49 22.16
CA MET A 1 28.46 15.49 21.80
C MET A 1 28.82 14.85 20.49
N ALA A 2 29.21 13.57 20.45
CA ALA A 2 29.54 12.88 19.21
C ALA A 2 28.30 12.85 18.29
N ARG A 3 28.40 13.40 17.07
CA ARG A 3 27.37 13.27 16.02
C ARG A 3 27.15 11.77 15.79
N ARG A 4 26.04 11.22 16.24
CA ARG A 4 25.68 9.81 15.97
C ARG A 4 25.65 9.64 14.45
N ARG A 5 26.59 8.85 13.95
CA ARG A 5 26.79 8.56 12.52
C ARG A 5 25.50 8.00 11.93
N LEU A 6 24.99 8.59 10.84
CA LEU A 6 23.89 8.04 10.06
C LEU A 6 24.37 6.82 9.29
N VAL A 7 23.52 5.82 9.18
CA VAL A 7 23.72 4.62 8.36
C VAL A 7 22.86 4.78 7.10
N THR A 8 23.45 4.52 5.95
CA THR A 8 22.77 4.49 4.64
C THR A 8 22.70 3.04 4.16
N GLY A 9 21.62 2.63 3.52
CA GLY A 9 21.46 1.27 2.98
C GLY A 9 20.02 1.03 2.52
N PRO A 10 19.67 -0.21 2.14
CA PRO A 10 18.32 -0.53 1.67
C PRO A 10 17.25 -0.17 2.71
N PRO A 11 16.00 0.05 2.30
CA PRO A 11 14.89 0.26 3.23
C PRO A 11 14.65 -0.99 4.09
N ASP A 12 14.29 -0.78 5.36
CA ASP A 12 13.90 -1.86 6.27
C ASP A 12 12.47 -2.36 5.96
N PHE A 13 11.63 -1.47 5.43
CA PHE A 13 10.29 -1.82 4.96
C PHE A 13 9.84 -0.96 3.78
N VAL A 14 8.98 -1.52 2.93
CA VAL A 14 8.35 -0.83 1.81
C VAL A 14 6.85 -1.11 1.79
N GLY A 15 6.04 -0.07 1.82
CA GLY A 15 4.62 -0.15 1.54
C GLY A 15 4.40 -0.18 0.02
N VAL A 16 3.96 -1.31 -0.51
CA VAL A 16 3.88 -1.54 -1.96
C VAL A 16 2.49 -1.38 -2.55
N GLY A 17 1.45 -1.41 -1.72
CA GLY A 17 0.06 -1.38 -2.18
C GLY A 17 -0.93 -1.00 -1.08
N ALA A 18 -2.22 -0.92 -1.42
CA ALA A 18 -2.72 -0.69 -2.75
C ALA A 18 -3.21 0.76 -2.89
N GLN A 19 -3.27 1.24 -4.11
CA GLN A 19 -3.68 2.63 -4.36
C GLN A 19 -5.14 2.85 -3.95
N ARG A 20 -5.43 3.96 -3.25
CA ARG A 20 -6.77 4.35 -2.71
C ARG A 20 -7.27 3.51 -1.52
N CYS A 21 -6.39 2.75 -0.89
CA CYS A 21 -6.68 1.93 0.28
C CYS A 21 -6.29 2.57 1.63
N GLY A 22 -6.03 3.88 1.69
CA GLY A 22 -5.68 4.55 2.95
C GLY A 22 -4.20 4.55 3.31
N THR A 23 -3.34 4.18 2.40
CA THR A 23 -1.87 4.05 2.57
C THR A 23 -1.19 5.31 3.09
N THR A 24 -1.64 6.51 2.69
CA THR A 24 -1.08 7.77 3.20
C THR A 24 -1.36 7.97 4.68
N TRP A 25 -2.57 7.62 5.11
CA TRP A 25 -2.94 7.67 6.52
C TRP A 25 -2.09 6.72 7.36
N TRP A 26 -1.95 5.46 6.92
CA TRP A 26 -1.19 4.47 7.68
C TRP A 26 0.30 4.80 7.73
N PHE A 27 0.90 5.19 6.62
CA PHE A 27 2.30 5.59 6.60
C PHE A 27 2.59 6.77 7.53
N ARG A 28 1.74 7.81 7.52
CA ARG A 28 1.85 8.93 8.47
C ARG A 28 1.69 8.47 9.92
N THR A 29 0.87 7.47 10.17
CA THR A 29 0.71 6.88 11.51
C THR A 29 2.00 6.17 11.94
N LEU A 30 2.62 5.39 11.04
CA LEU A 30 3.91 4.74 11.32
C LEU A 30 5.03 5.75 11.59
N LEU A 31 5.10 6.82 10.81
CA LEU A 31 6.12 7.88 11.00
C LEU A 31 6.03 8.62 12.34
N ARG A 32 4.97 8.45 13.11
CA ARG A 32 4.89 8.96 14.49
C ARG A 32 5.70 8.13 15.48
N HIS A 33 6.09 6.94 15.10
CA HIS A 33 6.97 6.12 15.92
C HIS A 33 8.40 6.64 15.82
N ARG A 34 9.04 7.00 16.96
CA ARG A 34 10.38 7.62 17.02
C ARG A 34 11.50 6.83 16.35
N ARG A 35 11.29 5.54 16.12
CA ARG A 35 12.25 4.64 15.46
C ARG A 35 11.92 4.41 13.98
N ILE A 36 10.90 5.02 13.44
CA ILE A 36 10.55 4.92 12.01
C ILE A 36 10.84 6.27 11.35
N VAL A 37 11.57 6.24 10.24
CA VAL A 37 11.92 7.44 9.48
C VAL A 37 11.55 7.28 8.01
N ALA A 38 11.16 8.39 7.39
CA ALA A 38 10.90 8.46 5.96
C ALA A 38 12.22 8.56 5.16
N PRO A 39 12.18 8.34 3.84
CA PRO A 39 13.31 8.61 2.95
C PRO A 39 13.76 10.07 3.04
N HIS A 40 15.06 10.29 2.87
CA HIS A 40 15.63 11.64 2.92
C HIS A 40 14.97 12.57 1.89
N GLY A 41 14.55 13.76 2.31
CA GLY A 41 13.91 14.77 1.47
C GLY A 41 12.51 14.43 0.93
N ARG A 42 11.97 13.24 1.23
CA ARG A 42 10.64 12.82 0.78
C ARG A 42 9.88 12.08 1.88
N GLN A 43 8.60 12.34 1.99
CA GLN A 43 7.76 11.69 3.01
C GLN A 43 7.04 10.45 2.49
N LYS A 44 6.71 10.38 1.18
CA LYS A 44 5.91 9.30 0.57
C LYS A 44 6.00 9.31 -0.96
N GLU A 45 5.79 8.11 -1.55
CA GLU A 45 5.66 7.87 -2.99
C GLU A 45 6.91 8.28 -3.78
N LEU A 46 7.99 7.48 -3.62
CA LEU A 46 9.24 7.70 -4.34
C LEU A 46 9.08 7.48 -5.84
N HIS A 47 8.22 6.55 -6.25
CA HIS A 47 8.07 6.15 -7.65
C HIS A 47 9.42 5.76 -8.31
N PHE A 48 10.34 5.26 -7.49
CA PHE A 48 11.72 5.02 -7.92
C PHE A 48 11.81 3.99 -9.06
N PHE A 49 11.02 2.93 -8.97
CA PHE A 49 11.05 1.83 -9.93
C PHE A 49 10.25 2.09 -11.20
N ASP A 50 9.39 3.11 -11.24
CA ASP A 50 8.52 3.39 -12.41
C ASP A 50 9.32 3.62 -13.71
N ARG A 51 10.54 4.13 -13.62
CA ARG A 51 11.42 4.41 -14.77
C ARG A 51 12.00 3.16 -15.41
N PHE A 52 12.04 2.04 -14.69
CA PHE A 52 12.68 0.81 -15.16
C PHE A 52 11.74 -0.12 -15.92
N SER A 53 10.51 0.28 -16.18
CA SER A 53 9.63 -0.41 -17.13
C SER A 53 10.12 -0.28 -18.58
N ALA A 54 10.95 0.74 -18.88
CA ALA A 54 11.46 1.03 -20.22
C ALA A 54 13.00 0.93 -20.34
N GLN A 55 13.71 0.71 -19.23
CA GLN A 55 15.18 0.60 -19.22
C GLN A 55 15.64 -0.35 -18.12
N PRO A 56 16.80 -1.05 -18.29
CA PRO A 56 17.32 -1.93 -17.26
C PRO A 56 17.79 -1.13 -16.03
N MET A 57 17.55 -1.67 -14.84
CA MET A 57 18.11 -1.16 -13.59
C MET A 57 19.56 -1.64 -13.44
N ARG A 58 20.50 -0.74 -13.19
CA ARG A 58 21.92 -0.98 -12.98
C ARG A 58 22.27 -0.97 -11.48
N ASP A 59 23.52 -1.31 -11.15
CA ASP A 59 23.97 -1.32 -9.74
C ASP A 59 24.05 0.10 -9.16
N GLU A 60 24.41 1.09 -9.98
CA GLU A 60 24.39 2.50 -9.57
C GLU A 60 22.97 2.97 -9.20
N ASP A 61 21.94 2.42 -9.85
CA ASP A 61 20.56 2.71 -9.49
C ASP A 61 20.18 2.09 -8.14
N VAL A 62 20.69 0.89 -7.83
CA VAL A 62 20.52 0.26 -6.51
C VAL A 62 21.18 1.13 -5.43
N GLU A 63 22.41 1.60 -5.65
CA GLU A 63 23.09 2.49 -4.73
C GLU A 63 22.33 3.82 -4.55
N ALA A 64 21.82 4.40 -5.65
CA ALA A 64 21.00 5.61 -5.62
C ALA A 64 19.70 5.40 -4.84
N TYR A 65 19.08 4.21 -4.93
CA TYR A 65 17.91 3.87 -4.11
C TYR A 65 18.28 3.78 -2.63
N HIS A 66 19.38 3.10 -2.29
CA HIS A 66 19.88 3.00 -0.92
C HIS A 66 20.22 4.36 -0.30
N ALA A 67 20.77 5.28 -1.09
CA ALA A 67 21.12 6.62 -0.62
C ALA A 67 19.93 7.43 -0.09
N LEU A 68 18.71 7.06 -0.48
CA LEU A 68 17.48 7.69 0.02
C LEU A 68 17.16 7.31 1.48
N PHE A 69 17.74 6.22 2.02
CA PHE A 69 17.35 5.67 3.33
C PHE A 69 18.47 5.84 4.35
N GLN A 70 18.55 7.05 4.88
CA GLN A 70 19.48 7.40 5.95
C GLN A 70 18.78 7.31 7.31
N ARG A 71 19.40 6.60 8.25
CA ARG A 71 18.83 6.38 9.58
C ARG A 71 19.88 6.30 10.66
N ARG A 72 19.48 6.59 11.90
CA ARG A 72 20.33 6.33 13.08
C ARG A 72 20.30 4.84 13.44
N PRO A 73 21.31 4.32 14.16
CA PRO A 73 21.24 2.97 14.74
C PRO A 73 19.92 2.74 15.48
N ARG A 74 19.30 1.58 15.29
CA ARG A 74 18.02 1.16 15.86
C ARG A 74 16.78 1.90 15.30
N GLN A 75 16.92 2.74 14.28
CA GLN A 75 15.79 3.23 13.50
C GLN A 75 15.57 2.34 12.28
N LEU A 76 14.33 2.29 11.81
CA LEU A 76 13.93 1.68 10.56
C LEU A 76 13.60 2.79 9.56
N ALA A 77 14.16 2.70 8.37
CA ALA A 77 13.81 3.59 7.26
C ALA A 77 12.91 2.86 6.27
N GLY A 78 11.87 3.53 5.80
CA GLY A 78 10.98 2.93 4.82
C GLY A 78 10.20 3.96 4.03
N GLU A 79 9.59 3.48 2.96
CA GLU A 79 8.74 4.27 2.08
C GLU A 79 7.38 3.64 1.88
N TRP A 80 6.48 4.31 1.16
CA TRP A 80 5.22 3.74 0.70
C TRP A 80 4.83 4.29 -0.67
N THR A 81 5.00 3.48 -1.71
CA THR A 81 4.57 3.78 -3.09
C THR A 81 3.52 2.76 -3.53
N PRO A 82 2.23 3.08 -3.48
CA PRO A 82 1.15 2.10 -3.70
C PRO A 82 1.06 1.53 -5.12
N ARG A 83 1.82 2.08 -6.05
CA ARG A 83 1.90 1.60 -7.43
C ARG A 83 2.74 0.33 -7.55
N TYR A 84 3.68 0.09 -6.64
CA TYR A 84 4.67 -0.98 -6.78
C TYR A 84 4.05 -2.39 -6.86
N MET A 85 2.98 -2.65 -6.11
CA MET A 85 2.27 -3.92 -6.18
C MET A 85 1.51 -4.09 -7.51
N PHE A 86 1.01 -3.01 -8.09
CA PHE A 86 0.27 -3.01 -9.34
C PHE A 86 1.18 -3.24 -10.55
N ASP A 87 2.34 -2.60 -10.59
CA ASP A 87 3.29 -2.68 -11.68
C ASP A 87 4.02 -4.04 -11.67
N PRO A 88 3.88 -4.87 -12.73
CA PRO A 88 4.48 -6.20 -12.74
C PRO A 88 6.01 -6.22 -12.77
N ALA A 89 6.65 -5.17 -13.23
CA ALA A 89 8.10 -5.07 -13.26
C ALA A 89 8.71 -4.73 -11.89
N THR A 90 7.95 -4.08 -11.01
CA THR A 90 8.48 -3.57 -9.74
C THR A 90 8.87 -4.66 -8.73
N PRO A 91 8.11 -5.75 -8.47
CA PRO A 91 8.49 -6.73 -7.45
C PRO A 91 9.89 -7.33 -7.64
N PRO A 92 10.30 -7.84 -8.82
CA PRO A 92 11.65 -8.36 -9.02
C PRO A 92 12.74 -7.27 -8.92
N LEU A 93 12.47 -6.05 -9.34
CA LEU A 93 13.40 -4.92 -9.20
C LEU A 93 13.60 -4.56 -7.73
N LEU A 94 12.52 -4.51 -6.96
CA LEU A 94 12.58 -4.26 -5.53
C LEU A 94 13.31 -5.38 -4.79
N ARG A 95 13.07 -6.66 -5.16
CA ARG A 95 13.80 -7.79 -4.60
C ARG A 95 15.31 -7.68 -4.86
N ARG A 96 15.73 -7.27 -6.07
CA ARG A 96 17.14 -7.02 -6.38
C ARG A 96 17.70 -5.87 -5.52
N ALA A 97 16.97 -4.76 -5.39
CA ALA A 97 17.45 -3.59 -4.65
C ALA A 97 17.42 -3.76 -3.13
N ALA A 98 16.47 -4.51 -2.59
CA ALA A 98 16.25 -4.65 -1.15
C ALA A 98 15.72 -6.05 -0.79
N PRO A 99 16.56 -7.11 -0.89
CA PRO A 99 16.12 -8.50 -0.73
C PRO A 99 15.58 -8.82 0.66
N GLU A 100 16.05 -8.13 1.68
CA GLU A 100 15.66 -8.37 3.07
C GLU A 100 14.55 -7.44 3.58
N THR A 101 14.05 -6.55 2.73
CA THR A 101 13.01 -5.60 3.11
C THR A 101 11.70 -6.29 3.47
N LYS A 102 10.99 -5.76 4.46
CA LYS A 102 9.62 -6.17 4.79
C LYS A 102 8.62 -5.38 3.97
N LEU A 103 7.61 -6.05 3.46
CA LEU A 103 6.59 -5.43 2.63
C LEU A 103 5.29 -5.22 3.40
N ILE A 104 4.64 -4.10 3.17
CA ILE A 104 3.32 -3.81 3.73
C ILE A 104 2.35 -3.53 2.59
N VAL A 105 1.27 -4.28 2.58
CA VAL A 105 0.15 -4.11 1.66
C VAL A 105 -1.07 -3.69 2.47
N MET A 106 -1.79 -2.67 2.05
CA MET A 106 -3.09 -2.32 2.62
C MET A 106 -4.15 -2.47 1.56
N LEU A 107 -5.08 -3.38 1.80
CA LEU A 107 -6.22 -3.66 0.93
C LEU A 107 -7.48 -2.94 1.45
N ARG A 108 -8.44 -2.77 0.59
CA ARG A 108 -9.75 -2.19 0.86
C ARG A 108 -10.77 -2.90 -0.03
N ASP A 109 -12.03 -2.94 0.37
CA ASP A 109 -13.11 -3.37 -0.53
C ASP A 109 -12.86 -2.84 -1.95
N PRO A 110 -12.68 -3.73 -2.95
CA PRO A 110 -12.27 -3.34 -4.30
C PRO A 110 -13.22 -2.34 -4.98
N ILE A 111 -14.52 -2.47 -4.75
CA ILE A 111 -15.53 -1.54 -5.29
C ILE A 111 -15.45 -0.18 -4.57
N GLU A 112 -15.30 -0.17 -3.25
CA GLU A 112 -15.10 1.07 -2.49
C GLU A 112 -13.77 1.76 -2.84
N ARG A 113 -12.72 0.98 -3.16
CA ARG A 113 -11.46 1.50 -3.68
C ARG A 113 -11.67 2.19 -5.03
N LEU A 114 -12.42 1.55 -5.95
CA LEU A 114 -12.75 2.10 -7.27
C LEU A 114 -13.53 3.41 -7.13
N ARG A 115 -14.59 3.41 -6.31
CA ARG A 115 -15.38 4.63 -6.01
C ARG A 115 -14.50 5.77 -5.48
N SER A 116 -13.55 5.45 -4.59
CA SER A 116 -12.59 6.42 -4.06
C SER A 116 -11.62 6.94 -5.14
N GLY A 117 -11.20 6.07 -6.06
CA GLY A 117 -10.33 6.43 -7.19
C GLY A 117 -11.03 7.39 -8.15
N PHE A 118 -12.26 7.09 -8.49
CA PHE A 118 -13.09 7.92 -9.34
C PHE A 118 -13.34 9.32 -8.74
N ALA A 119 -13.81 9.37 -7.49
CA ALA A 119 -14.05 10.63 -6.81
C ALA A 119 -12.80 11.52 -6.71
N HIS A 120 -11.63 10.89 -6.49
CA HIS A 120 -10.34 11.59 -6.47
C HIS A 120 -9.97 12.18 -7.83
N ARG A 121 -10.27 11.46 -8.91
CA ARG A 121 -10.00 11.92 -10.28
C ARG A 121 -10.89 13.09 -10.65
N VAL A 122 -12.21 12.96 -10.42
CA VAL A 122 -13.18 14.03 -10.68
C VAL A 122 -12.81 15.34 -9.97
N ALA A 123 -12.30 15.24 -8.73
CA ALA A 123 -11.88 16.41 -7.95
C ALA A 123 -10.60 17.11 -8.46
N ARG A 124 -9.82 16.46 -9.34
CA ARG A 124 -8.50 16.95 -9.77
C ARG A 124 -8.35 17.23 -11.26
N VAL A 125 -9.28 16.76 -12.05
CA VAL A 125 -9.20 16.86 -13.52
C VAL A 125 -10.28 17.83 -13.99
N PRO A 126 -9.93 18.86 -14.79
CA PRO A 126 -10.94 19.75 -15.39
C PRO A 126 -11.97 18.95 -16.18
N GLN A 127 -13.24 19.40 -16.13
CA GLN A 127 -14.30 18.80 -16.94
C GLN A 127 -13.88 18.72 -18.41
N GLY A 128 -14.02 17.52 -19.00
CA GLY A 128 -13.69 17.26 -20.42
C GLY A 128 -12.29 16.70 -20.69
N SER A 129 -11.42 16.58 -19.68
CA SER A 129 -10.08 16.02 -19.89
C SER A 129 -9.95 14.60 -19.34
N LYS A 130 -9.72 13.67 -20.25
CA LYS A 130 -9.43 12.23 -20.08
C LYS A 130 -10.58 11.37 -19.54
N GLU A 131 -11.01 10.48 -20.38
CA GLU A 131 -11.96 9.42 -20.08
C GLU A 131 -11.54 8.60 -18.85
N PHE A 132 -12.53 8.18 -18.08
CA PHE A 132 -12.30 7.22 -17.00
C PHE A 132 -11.97 5.86 -17.63
N ASN A 133 -10.75 5.39 -17.43
CA ASN A 133 -10.40 4.05 -17.85
C ASN A 133 -10.90 3.04 -16.80
N ALA A 134 -12.07 2.48 -17.07
CA ALA A 134 -12.71 1.50 -16.22
C ALA A 134 -11.85 0.22 -16.09
N ILE A 135 -11.16 -0.17 -17.18
CA ILE A 135 -10.28 -1.34 -17.20
C ILE A 135 -9.13 -1.13 -16.20
N ASP A 136 -8.41 -0.01 -16.28
CA ASP A 136 -7.33 0.29 -15.32
C ASP A 136 -7.85 0.33 -13.88
N ALA A 137 -9.07 0.83 -13.69
CA ALA A 137 -9.67 0.89 -12.36
C ALA A 137 -10.03 -0.51 -11.83
N ILE A 138 -10.51 -1.43 -12.65
CA ILE A 138 -10.78 -2.82 -12.29
C ILE A 138 -9.47 -3.56 -12.03
N GLU A 139 -8.49 -3.46 -12.95
CA GLU A 139 -7.19 -4.13 -12.82
C GLU A 139 -6.47 -3.77 -11.51
N ARG A 140 -6.59 -2.52 -11.05
CA ARG A 140 -6.08 -2.11 -9.73
C ARG A 140 -6.83 -2.73 -8.55
N GLY A 141 -7.99 -3.32 -8.76
CA GLY A 141 -8.78 -4.04 -7.77
C GLY A 141 -8.48 -5.54 -7.71
N ARG A 142 -7.75 -6.08 -8.69
CA ARG A 142 -7.39 -7.51 -8.78
C ARG A 142 -6.26 -7.84 -7.82
N PHE A 143 -6.58 -7.85 -6.54
CA PHE A 143 -5.59 -7.97 -5.47
C PHE A 143 -4.96 -9.34 -5.37
N ALA A 144 -5.70 -10.42 -5.64
CA ALA A 144 -5.13 -11.77 -5.63
C ALA A 144 -4.02 -11.89 -6.70
N THR A 145 -4.32 -11.51 -7.93
CA THR A 145 -3.35 -11.51 -9.04
C THR A 145 -2.10 -10.70 -8.71
N GLN A 146 -2.26 -9.53 -8.07
CA GLN A 146 -1.14 -8.68 -7.68
C GLN A 146 -0.34 -9.29 -6.51
N LEU A 147 -1.00 -9.90 -5.55
CA LEU A 147 -0.38 -10.52 -4.38
C LEU A 147 0.38 -11.80 -4.76
N GLU A 148 -0.22 -12.65 -5.61
CA GLU A 148 0.46 -13.82 -6.19
C GLU A 148 1.77 -13.43 -6.89
N ARG A 149 1.75 -12.34 -7.66
CA ARG A 149 2.93 -11.80 -8.31
C ARG A 149 3.98 -11.33 -7.31
N LEU A 150 3.55 -10.68 -6.24
CA LEU A 150 4.43 -10.24 -5.17
C LEU A 150 5.10 -11.42 -4.47
N TYR A 151 4.35 -12.50 -4.21
CA TYR A 151 4.85 -13.73 -3.59
C TYR A 151 5.82 -14.54 -4.47
N ARG A 152 5.86 -14.29 -5.78
CA ARG A 152 6.94 -14.85 -6.64
C ARG A 152 8.30 -14.21 -6.38
N SER A 153 8.31 -13.02 -5.82
CA SER A 153 9.54 -12.27 -5.54
C SER A 153 9.90 -12.21 -4.05
N PHE A 154 8.93 -12.35 -3.16
CA PHE A 154 9.11 -12.26 -1.72
C PHE A 154 8.33 -13.36 -1.01
N GLU A 155 8.94 -13.97 -0.03
CA GLU A 155 8.32 -14.96 0.84
C GLU A 155 7.11 -14.34 1.57
N PRO A 156 5.97 -15.09 1.74
CA PRO A 156 4.77 -14.57 2.39
C PRO A 156 5.01 -13.98 3.78
N GLU A 157 5.96 -14.54 4.53
CA GLU A 157 6.33 -14.09 5.89
C GLU A 157 6.94 -12.70 5.90
N ARG A 158 7.45 -12.24 4.76
CA ARG A 158 7.96 -10.87 4.58
C ARG A 158 6.89 -9.87 4.16
N VAL A 159 5.64 -10.32 3.98
CA VAL A 159 4.53 -9.49 3.49
C VAL A 159 3.43 -9.40 4.55
N LEU A 160 3.24 -8.22 5.11
CA LEU A 160 2.10 -7.95 5.98
C LEU A 160 0.94 -7.39 5.14
N VAL A 161 -0.14 -8.13 5.09
CA VAL A 161 -1.40 -7.65 4.50
C VAL A 161 -2.28 -7.06 5.60
N LEU A 162 -2.70 -5.83 5.40
CA LEU A 162 -3.60 -5.07 6.26
C LEU A 162 -4.92 -4.84 5.53
N GLN A 163 -6.02 -4.90 6.23
CA GLN A 163 -7.34 -4.54 5.74
C GLN A 163 -7.73 -3.15 6.23
N TYR A 164 -7.99 -2.23 5.31
CA TYR A 164 -8.31 -0.83 5.63
C TYR A 164 -9.47 -0.69 6.61
N GLU A 165 -10.52 -1.48 6.41
CA GLU A 165 -11.72 -1.46 7.26
C GLU A 165 -11.39 -1.94 8.68
N ARG A 166 -10.55 -2.97 8.82
CA ARG A 166 -10.07 -3.45 10.12
C ARG A 166 -9.19 -2.39 10.80
N CYS A 167 -8.29 -1.77 10.05
CA CYS A 167 -7.49 -0.64 10.56
C CYS A 167 -8.36 0.54 11.02
N ARG A 168 -9.53 0.73 10.41
CA ARG A 168 -10.52 1.74 10.82
C ARG A 168 -11.26 1.33 12.09
N ARG A 169 -11.60 0.07 12.25
CA ARG A 169 -12.35 -0.50 13.37
C ARG A 169 -11.47 -0.67 14.61
N ASP A 170 -10.29 -1.28 14.42
CA ASP A 170 -9.29 -1.52 15.47
C ASP A 170 -7.91 -1.00 15.04
N GLY A 171 -7.80 0.30 14.92
CA GLY A 171 -6.53 0.91 14.51
C GLY A 171 -5.38 0.71 15.50
N VAL A 172 -5.67 0.46 16.78
CA VAL A 172 -4.64 0.21 17.80
C VAL A 172 -4.07 -1.18 17.65
N GLY A 173 -4.92 -2.20 17.55
CA GLY A 173 -4.49 -3.59 17.36
C GLY A 173 -3.69 -3.75 16.06
N GLU A 174 -4.17 -3.19 14.96
CA GLU A 174 -3.48 -3.26 13.66
C GLU A 174 -2.16 -2.46 13.64
N TYR A 175 -2.09 -1.34 14.39
CA TYR A 175 -0.84 -0.62 14.57
C TYR A 175 0.20 -1.46 15.33
N GLN A 176 -0.18 -2.08 16.43
CA GLN A 176 0.69 -2.97 17.19
C GLN A 176 1.10 -4.19 16.36
N ARG A 177 0.16 -4.78 15.59
CA ARG A 177 0.46 -5.86 14.64
C ARG A 177 1.51 -5.42 13.61
N THR A 178 1.40 -4.21 13.09
CA THR A 178 2.38 -3.64 12.15
C THR A 178 3.75 -3.45 12.82
N LEU A 179 3.79 -2.94 14.07
CA LEU A 179 5.05 -2.77 14.80
C LEU A 179 5.74 -4.11 15.09
N ARG A 180 4.98 -5.12 15.54
CA ARG A 180 5.52 -6.48 15.76
C ARG A 180 6.09 -7.07 14.47
N PHE A 181 5.37 -6.96 13.37
CA PHE A 181 5.86 -7.36 12.05
C PHE A 181 7.18 -6.67 11.70
N LEU A 182 7.32 -5.39 11.98
CA LEU A 182 8.55 -4.63 11.75
C LEU A 182 9.68 -4.94 12.75
N GLY A 183 9.43 -5.77 13.78
CA GLY A 183 10.41 -6.08 14.83
C GLY A 183 10.61 -4.94 15.82
N LEU A 184 9.61 -4.06 15.93
CA LEU A 184 9.60 -2.99 16.91
C LEU A 184 8.82 -3.42 18.16
N PRO A 185 9.28 -3.04 19.36
CA PRO A 185 8.52 -3.31 20.57
C PRO A 185 7.19 -2.60 20.53
N ASP A 186 6.18 -3.19 21.17
CA ASP A 186 4.88 -2.57 21.34
C ASP A 186 5.07 -1.18 21.97
N HIS A 187 4.74 -0.17 21.21
CA HIS A 187 4.83 1.20 21.68
C HIS A 187 3.48 1.64 22.20
N ARG A 188 3.50 2.42 23.30
CA ARG A 188 2.28 3.05 23.79
C ARG A 188 1.51 3.69 22.65
N ARG A 189 0.21 3.42 22.64
CA ARG A 189 -0.81 3.97 21.74
C ARG A 189 -0.43 5.38 21.26
N PRO A 190 -0.33 5.65 19.95
CA PRO A 190 -0.24 7.02 19.48
C PRO A 190 -1.43 7.77 20.05
N LYS A 191 -1.20 8.89 20.76
CA LYS A 191 -2.23 9.64 21.48
C LYS A 191 -3.44 10.03 20.63
N ARG A 192 -3.26 9.99 19.30
CA ARG A 192 -4.32 10.03 18.28
C ARG A 192 -3.84 9.18 17.10
N LEU A 193 -4.43 8.03 16.90
CA LEU A 193 -4.49 7.48 15.55
C LEU A 193 -5.17 8.55 14.70
N GLU A 194 -4.45 9.13 13.74
CA GLU A 194 -5.07 10.09 12.84
C GLU A 194 -6.31 9.45 12.27
N ARG A 195 -7.45 10.10 12.47
CA ARG A 195 -8.65 9.69 11.74
C ARG A 195 -8.28 9.70 10.27
N ALA A 196 -8.52 8.59 9.58
CA ALA A 196 -8.39 8.55 8.14
C ALA A 196 -9.24 9.71 7.60
N ARG A 197 -8.58 10.84 7.35
CA ARG A 197 -9.24 11.94 6.66
C ARG A 197 -9.45 11.43 5.24
N GLY A 198 -10.70 11.17 4.91
CA GLY A 198 -11.08 10.98 3.52
C GLY A 198 -10.58 12.21 2.77
N THR A 199 -9.61 12.01 1.88
CA THR A 199 -9.10 13.08 1.02
C THR A 199 -10.10 13.49 -0.05
N THR A 200 -11.25 12.84 -0.11
CA THR A 200 -12.38 13.21 -0.95
C THR A 200 -13.31 14.11 -0.15
N THR A 201 -13.14 15.39 -0.35
CA THR A 201 -14.00 16.47 0.17
C THR A 201 -15.43 16.43 -0.39
N THR A 202 -15.69 15.63 -1.37
CA THR A 202 -17.03 15.41 -1.92
C THR A 202 -17.59 14.13 -1.30
N GLY A 203 -18.37 14.27 -0.26
CA GLY A 203 -19.08 13.18 0.43
C GLY A 203 -20.12 12.43 -0.43
N ARG A 204 -20.15 12.66 -1.71
CA ARG A 204 -21.00 11.95 -2.67
C ARG A 204 -20.23 10.73 -3.16
N LYS A 205 -20.53 9.56 -2.62
CA LYS A 205 -20.12 8.29 -3.23
C LYS A 205 -20.70 8.27 -4.65
N LEU A 206 -19.87 7.89 -5.63
CA LEU A 206 -20.38 7.61 -6.96
C LEU A 206 -21.42 6.51 -6.85
N ALA A 207 -22.64 6.81 -7.26
CA ALA A 207 -23.65 5.78 -7.46
C ALA A 207 -23.24 4.98 -8.69
N LEU A 208 -23.12 3.68 -8.54
CA LEU A 208 -22.97 2.77 -9.67
C LEU A 208 -24.36 2.51 -10.23
N TRP A 209 -24.50 2.49 -11.53
CA TRP A 209 -25.73 1.99 -12.17
C TRP A 209 -25.67 0.44 -12.19
N PRO A 210 -26.84 -0.23 -12.24
CA PRO A 210 -26.94 -1.68 -12.07
C PRO A 210 -26.01 -2.49 -12.96
N ASP A 211 -25.96 -2.19 -14.26
CA ASP A 211 -25.11 -2.93 -15.21
C ASP A 211 -23.62 -2.83 -14.88
N MET A 212 -23.18 -1.68 -14.36
CA MET A 212 -21.78 -1.51 -13.91
C MET A 212 -21.51 -2.32 -12.63
N ASP A 213 -22.47 -2.38 -11.73
CA ASP A 213 -22.33 -3.14 -10.49
C ASP A 213 -22.20 -4.64 -10.78
N GLU A 214 -23.03 -5.18 -11.65
CA GLU A 214 -22.96 -6.57 -12.13
C GLU A 214 -21.60 -6.85 -12.80
N ALA A 215 -21.17 -5.99 -13.73
CA ALA A 215 -19.88 -6.15 -14.41
C ALA A 215 -18.68 -6.10 -13.43
N LEU A 216 -18.75 -5.28 -12.39
CA LEU A 216 -17.71 -5.22 -11.36
C LEU A 216 -17.66 -6.50 -10.53
N HIS A 217 -18.82 -7.04 -10.14
CA HIS A 217 -18.90 -8.32 -9.44
C HIS A 217 -18.39 -9.47 -10.32
N ALA A 218 -18.82 -9.56 -11.58
CA ALA A 218 -18.32 -10.57 -12.52
C ALA A 218 -16.78 -10.56 -12.66
N ALA A 219 -16.18 -9.37 -12.62
CA ALA A 219 -14.73 -9.21 -12.74
C ALA A 219 -13.95 -9.42 -11.43
N LEU A 220 -14.55 -9.11 -10.27
CA LEU A 220 -13.85 -9.04 -8.99
C LEU A 220 -14.20 -10.16 -8.01
N ASP A 221 -15.36 -10.80 -8.09
CA ASP A 221 -15.72 -11.91 -7.21
C ASP A 221 -14.72 -13.07 -7.29
N PRO A 222 -14.25 -13.51 -8.48
CA PRO A 222 -13.21 -14.54 -8.57
C PRO A 222 -11.89 -14.11 -7.95
N GLU A 223 -11.54 -12.83 -8.04
CA GLU A 223 -10.33 -12.27 -7.44
C GLU A 223 -10.43 -12.27 -5.91
N VAL A 224 -11.59 -11.87 -5.36
CA VAL A 224 -11.81 -11.83 -3.91
C VAL A 224 -11.89 -13.26 -3.34
N GLY A 225 -12.47 -14.20 -4.07
CA GLY A 225 -12.46 -15.61 -3.69
C GLY A 225 -11.04 -16.14 -3.52
N ARG A 226 -10.18 -15.96 -4.53
CA ARG A 226 -8.74 -16.35 -4.44
C ARG A 226 -7.99 -15.59 -3.36
N LEU A 227 -8.30 -14.30 -3.18
CA LEU A 227 -7.65 -13.47 -2.18
C LEU A 227 -7.90 -14.00 -0.76
N ARG A 228 -9.08 -14.50 -0.46
CA ARG A 228 -9.41 -15.14 0.82
C ARG A 228 -8.47 -16.30 1.14
N ASP A 229 -8.14 -17.10 0.12
CA ASP A 229 -7.24 -18.25 0.29
C ASP A 229 -5.77 -17.80 0.49
N LEU A 230 -5.38 -16.69 -0.13
CA LEU A 230 -4.04 -16.11 0.01
C LEU A 230 -3.84 -15.31 1.31
N VAL A 231 -4.93 -14.82 1.91
CA VAL A 231 -4.90 -13.96 3.10
C VAL A 231 -5.89 -14.50 4.12
N PRO A 232 -5.51 -15.51 4.94
CA PRO A 232 -6.43 -16.17 5.89
C PRO A 232 -7.07 -15.21 6.91
N ASP A 233 -6.40 -14.10 7.21
CA ASP A 233 -6.89 -13.06 8.13
C ASP A 233 -7.88 -12.07 7.49
N LEU A 234 -8.21 -12.22 6.19
CA LEU A 234 -9.14 -11.32 5.51
C LEU A 234 -10.57 -11.56 6.03
N ASP A 235 -11.20 -10.51 6.53
CA ASP A 235 -12.57 -10.53 7.03
C ASP A 235 -13.52 -9.94 5.97
N LEU A 236 -14.16 -10.80 5.19
CA LEU A 236 -15.09 -10.38 4.13
C LEU A 236 -16.38 -9.74 4.68
N ALA A 237 -16.74 -9.98 5.93
CA ALA A 237 -17.85 -9.27 6.57
C ALA A 237 -17.60 -7.75 6.70
N LEU A 238 -16.35 -7.32 6.61
CA LEU A 238 -15.98 -5.91 6.56
C LEU A 238 -16.03 -5.30 5.15
N TRP A 239 -16.23 -6.13 4.12
CA TRP A 239 -16.36 -5.71 2.72
C TRP A 239 -17.80 -5.88 2.23
N PRO A 240 -18.67 -4.86 2.41
CA PRO A 240 -20.11 -5.02 2.14
C PRO A 240 -20.42 -5.44 0.71
N ASN A 241 -19.56 -5.09 -0.26
CA ASN A 241 -19.77 -5.53 -1.64
C ASN A 241 -19.38 -7.01 -1.88
N PHE A 242 -18.68 -7.67 -0.94
CA PHE A 242 -18.19 -9.05 -1.10
C PHE A 242 -18.56 -9.95 0.10
N ALA A 243 -19.46 -9.51 0.97
CA ALA A 243 -19.89 -10.30 2.14
C ALA A 243 -20.57 -11.64 1.75
N HIS A 244 -21.08 -11.74 0.54
CA HIS A 244 -21.68 -12.95 -0.01
C HIS A 244 -20.66 -14.07 -0.32
N LEU A 245 -19.36 -13.78 -0.30
CA LEU A 245 -18.28 -14.74 -0.52
C LEU A 245 -17.65 -15.24 0.79
N GLY A 246 -18.13 -14.78 1.95
CA GLY A 246 -17.61 -15.08 3.28
C GLY A 246 -18.24 -16.28 3.95
#